data_00f6ec772b332ec6acae06bb82cd512d
#
_entry.id   00f6ec772b332ec6acae06bb82cd512d
#
_cell.length_a   1.000
_cell.length_b   1.000
_cell.length_c   1.000
_cell.angle_alpha   90.00
_cell.angle_beta   90.00
_cell.angle_gamma   90.00
#
_symmetry.space_group_name_H-M   'P 1'
#
loop_
_entity.id
_entity.type
_entity.pdbx_description
1 polymer ?
#
loop_
_entity_poly.entity_id
_entity_poly.type
_entity_poly.pdbx_seq_one_letter_code
_entity_poly.pdbx_strand_id
1 'polypeptide(L)'
;EAESETFLKQLPHTYYEEYMVHILLLGEIKDYDTCMKAVEEFLPYIDNWAICDVLSPKVFKNHKPELLEKIKQWIPSEHTYICRFGIEMLMRWFLDEDFKPEYLKMPASVRSDEYYVNMMIAWFFATALAKQWDATIPYLQDPVLEPWTHNKTIQKARESFRITPEQKEYLKTLKVGCKKSIKRP
;
A
#
# COMPACT_ATOMS: atom_id res chain seq x y z
N GLU A 1 -14.94 -7.32 26.13
CA GLU A 1 -14.39 -8.41 25.30
C GLU A 1 -15.47 -9.06 24.44
N ALA A 2 -16.54 -9.63 25.02
CA ALA A 2 -17.65 -10.24 24.27
C ALA A 2 -18.41 -9.25 23.35
N GLU A 3 -18.56 -7.99 23.77
CA GLU A 3 -19.20 -6.94 22.96
C GLU A 3 -18.34 -6.57 21.74
N SER A 4 -17.03 -6.47 21.92
CA SER A 4 -16.08 -6.18 20.82
C SER A 4 -16.06 -7.31 19.80
N GLU A 5 -16.07 -8.57 20.23
CA GLU A 5 -16.14 -9.73 19.34
C GLU A 5 -17.45 -9.78 18.55
N THR A 6 -18.57 -9.41 19.21
CA THR A 6 -19.87 -9.33 18.54
C THR A 6 -19.87 -8.23 17.49
N PHE A 7 -19.31 -7.05 17.80
CA PHE A 7 -19.20 -5.93 16.87
C PHE A 7 -18.35 -6.27 15.64
N LEU A 8 -17.20 -6.91 15.83
CA LEU A 8 -16.32 -7.33 14.72
C LEU A 8 -17.00 -8.30 13.74
N LYS A 9 -18.04 -9.03 14.17
CA LYS A 9 -18.82 -9.93 13.31
C LYS A 9 -19.98 -9.24 12.58
N GLN A 10 -20.30 -7.99 12.93
CA GLN A 10 -21.40 -7.23 12.32
C GLN A 10 -20.93 -6.50 11.05
N LEU A 11 -20.68 -7.24 10.00
CA LEU A 11 -20.28 -6.70 8.69
C LEU A 11 -21.40 -6.96 7.65
N PRO A 12 -21.59 -6.03 6.70
CA PRO A 12 -20.96 -4.70 6.59
C PRO A 12 -21.49 -3.71 7.63
N HIS A 13 -20.67 -2.71 7.98
CA HIS A 13 -21.11 -1.58 8.77
C HIS A 13 -21.93 -0.58 7.94
N THR A 14 -22.75 0.24 8.61
CA THR A 14 -23.58 1.26 7.93
C THR A 14 -22.88 2.62 7.88
N TYR A 15 -22.15 2.98 8.96
CA TYR A 15 -21.53 4.28 9.10
C TYR A 15 -20.01 4.20 9.00
N TYR A 16 -19.41 5.27 8.48
CA TYR A 16 -17.94 5.40 8.39
C TYR A 16 -17.26 5.23 9.75
N GLU A 17 -17.84 5.79 10.80
CA GLU A 17 -17.31 5.74 12.16
C GLU A 17 -17.27 4.31 12.71
N GLU A 18 -18.20 3.45 12.31
CA GLU A 18 -18.19 2.03 12.69
C GLU A 18 -17.01 1.30 12.07
N TYR A 19 -16.66 1.59 10.81
CA TYR A 19 -15.44 1.09 10.19
C TYR A 19 -14.18 1.56 10.94
N MET A 20 -14.15 2.81 11.40
CA MET A 20 -13.03 3.32 12.20
C MET A 20 -12.91 2.61 13.54
N VAL A 21 -14.05 2.37 14.24
CA VAL A 21 -14.07 1.58 15.48
C VAL A 21 -13.59 0.15 15.22
N HIS A 22 -14.04 -0.47 14.13
CA HIS A 22 -13.60 -1.82 13.73
C HIS A 22 -12.07 -1.90 13.59
N ILE A 23 -11.45 -0.96 12.88
CA ILE A 23 -9.99 -0.89 12.73
C ILE A 23 -9.28 -0.75 14.08
N LEU A 24 -9.79 0.09 14.96
CA LEU A 24 -9.21 0.27 16.31
C LEU A 24 -9.25 -1.04 17.10
N LEU A 25 -10.37 -1.76 17.05
CA LEU A 25 -10.52 -3.06 17.70
C LEU A 25 -9.58 -4.12 17.11
N LEU A 26 -9.44 -4.19 15.77
CA LEU A 26 -8.45 -5.04 15.11
C LEU A 26 -7.02 -4.75 15.59
N GLY A 27 -6.70 -3.46 15.79
CA GLY A 27 -5.40 -3.01 16.29
C GLY A 27 -5.07 -3.47 17.72
N GLU A 28 -6.06 -3.84 18.51
CA GLU A 28 -5.89 -4.31 19.89
C GLU A 28 -5.73 -5.83 20.00
N ILE A 29 -6.01 -6.60 18.94
CA ILE A 29 -5.82 -8.05 18.93
C ILE A 29 -4.32 -8.37 18.98
N LYS A 30 -3.90 -9.17 19.95
CA LYS A 30 -2.50 -9.52 20.19
C LYS A 30 -2.06 -10.82 19.53
N ASP A 31 -3.00 -11.76 19.37
CA ASP A 31 -2.75 -13.02 18.69
C ASP A 31 -2.77 -12.82 17.17
N TYR A 32 -1.70 -13.25 16.50
CA TYR A 32 -1.52 -13.01 15.06
C TYR A 32 -2.57 -13.72 14.21
N ASP A 33 -2.85 -14.98 14.49
CA ASP A 33 -3.76 -15.78 13.66
C ASP A 33 -5.20 -15.27 13.80
N THR A 34 -5.60 -14.95 15.02
CA THR A 34 -6.90 -14.31 15.30
C THR A 34 -7.02 -12.95 14.60
N CYS A 35 -5.98 -12.12 14.67
CA CYS A 35 -5.96 -10.80 14.02
C CYS A 35 -6.00 -10.93 12.51
N MET A 36 -5.17 -11.81 11.93
CA MET A 36 -5.10 -12.03 10.50
C MET A 36 -6.45 -12.50 9.94
N LYS A 37 -7.09 -13.46 10.60
CA LYS A 37 -8.42 -13.93 10.22
C LYS A 37 -9.44 -12.78 10.23
N ALA A 38 -9.47 -11.99 11.28
CA ALA A 38 -10.40 -10.87 11.40
C ALA A 38 -10.12 -9.76 10.34
N VAL A 39 -8.84 -9.51 10.02
CA VAL A 39 -8.45 -8.60 8.93
C VAL A 39 -8.94 -9.14 7.58
N GLU A 40 -8.73 -10.41 7.28
CA GLU A 40 -9.17 -11.02 6.02
C GLU A 40 -10.71 -11.03 5.87
N GLU A 41 -11.44 -11.20 6.97
CA GLU A 41 -12.91 -11.07 6.99
C GLU A 41 -13.37 -9.63 6.75
N PHE A 42 -12.60 -8.63 7.18
CA PHE A 42 -12.91 -7.21 7.05
C PHE A 42 -12.54 -6.62 5.68
N LEU A 43 -11.42 -7.02 5.09
CA LEU A 43 -10.87 -6.44 3.85
C LEU A 43 -11.87 -6.31 2.69
N PRO A 44 -12.77 -7.29 2.41
CA PRO A 44 -13.74 -7.18 1.33
C PRO A 44 -14.77 -6.05 1.48
N TYR A 45 -14.93 -5.52 2.69
CA TYR A 45 -15.88 -4.46 3.00
C TYR A 45 -15.28 -3.06 2.97
N ILE A 46 -13.96 -2.95 2.73
CA ILE A 46 -13.29 -1.67 2.58
C ILE A 46 -13.60 -1.09 1.19
N ASP A 47 -14.24 0.06 1.16
CA ASP A 47 -14.70 0.74 -0.05
C ASP A 47 -14.03 2.10 -0.29
N ASN A 48 -13.14 2.52 0.62
CA ASN A 48 -12.44 3.80 0.50
C ASN A 48 -11.01 3.76 1.05
N TRP A 49 -10.17 4.67 0.55
CA TRP A 49 -8.76 4.76 0.90
C TRP A 49 -8.51 5.16 2.36
N ALA A 50 -9.41 5.96 2.96
CA ALA A 50 -9.20 6.45 4.32
C ALA A 50 -9.32 5.33 5.36
N ILE A 51 -10.25 4.39 5.16
CA ILE A 51 -10.37 3.17 5.97
C ILE A 51 -9.18 2.24 5.70
N CYS A 52 -8.82 2.03 4.42
CA CYS A 52 -7.73 1.15 4.02
C CYS A 52 -6.40 1.55 4.69
N ASP A 53 -6.02 2.83 4.58
CA ASP A 53 -4.69 3.31 4.99
C ASP A 53 -4.51 3.42 6.52
N VAL A 54 -5.59 3.44 7.28
CA VAL A 54 -5.54 3.43 8.76
C VAL A 54 -5.38 2.01 9.31
N LEU A 55 -5.84 0.99 8.57
CA LEU A 55 -5.76 -0.41 8.99
C LEU A 55 -4.31 -0.89 9.03
N SER A 56 -3.75 -0.99 10.22
CA SER A 56 -2.38 -1.46 10.42
C SER A 56 -2.19 -2.09 11.81
N PRO A 57 -2.62 -3.34 11.99
CA PRO A 57 -2.49 -4.03 13.26
C PRO A 57 -1.04 -4.11 13.75
N LYS A 58 -0.81 -3.76 15.02
CA LYS A 58 0.53 -3.72 15.61
C LYS A 58 1.20 -5.09 15.66
N VAL A 59 0.41 -6.17 15.79
CA VAL A 59 0.91 -7.54 15.85
C VAL A 59 1.66 -7.96 14.59
N PHE A 60 1.38 -7.35 13.43
CA PHE A 60 2.07 -7.64 12.16
C PHE A 60 3.57 -7.36 12.22
N LYS A 61 4.00 -6.40 13.06
CA LYS A 61 5.43 -6.06 13.22
C LYS A 61 6.29 -7.28 13.59
N ASN A 62 5.76 -8.17 14.40
CA ASN A 62 6.50 -9.31 14.95
C ASN A 62 6.30 -10.61 14.14
N HIS A 63 5.49 -10.57 13.08
CA HIS A 63 5.11 -11.72 12.23
C HIS A 63 5.35 -11.43 10.74
N LYS A 64 6.49 -10.80 10.45
CA LYS A 64 6.82 -10.36 9.09
C LYS A 64 6.90 -11.47 8.05
N PRO A 65 7.46 -12.66 8.34
CA PRO A 65 7.48 -13.75 7.38
C PRO A 65 6.07 -14.19 6.96
N GLU A 66 5.18 -14.40 7.93
CA GLU A 66 3.78 -14.80 7.70
C GLU A 66 2.99 -13.69 6.99
N LEU A 67 3.21 -12.45 7.39
CA LEU A 67 2.61 -11.28 6.74
C LEU A 67 3.04 -11.17 5.26
N LEU A 68 4.31 -11.46 4.95
CA LEU A 68 4.80 -11.40 3.57
C LEU A 68 4.07 -12.41 2.67
N GLU A 69 3.76 -13.60 3.17
CA GLU A 69 2.99 -14.59 2.39
C GLU A 69 1.56 -14.10 2.11
N LYS A 70 0.95 -13.38 3.05
CA LYS A 70 -0.36 -12.73 2.84
C LYS A 70 -0.27 -11.57 1.84
N ILE A 71 0.74 -10.72 1.95
CA ILE A 71 0.99 -9.63 1.00
C ILE A 71 1.09 -10.14 -0.44
N LYS A 72 1.77 -11.26 -0.66
CA LYS A 72 1.88 -11.90 -1.98
C LYS A 72 0.53 -12.35 -2.54
N GLN A 73 -0.45 -12.66 -1.68
CA GLN A 73 -1.82 -13.02 -2.06
C GLN A 73 -2.68 -11.77 -2.30
N TRP A 74 -2.49 -10.70 -1.52
CA TRP A 74 -3.31 -9.50 -1.61
C TRP A 74 -2.95 -8.60 -2.79
N ILE A 75 -1.65 -8.44 -3.10
CA ILE A 75 -1.20 -7.55 -4.18
C ILE A 75 -1.80 -7.91 -5.55
N PRO A 76 -1.92 -9.18 -5.98
CA PRO A 76 -2.54 -9.53 -7.25
C PRO A 76 -4.08 -9.54 -7.23
N SER A 77 -4.72 -9.16 -6.13
CA SER A 77 -6.18 -9.12 -6.01
C SER A 77 -6.81 -8.12 -7.00
N GLU A 78 -7.91 -8.53 -7.64
CA GLU A 78 -8.73 -7.62 -8.46
C GLU A 78 -9.55 -6.64 -7.61
N HIS A 79 -9.72 -6.91 -6.30
CA HIS A 79 -10.40 -6.00 -5.39
C HIS A 79 -9.48 -4.81 -5.06
N THR A 80 -9.91 -3.60 -5.44
CA THR A 80 -9.13 -2.35 -5.34
C THR A 80 -8.46 -2.17 -3.99
N TYR A 81 -9.20 -2.33 -2.90
CA TYR A 81 -8.66 -2.05 -1.56
C TYR A 81 -7.91 -3.22 -0.95
N ILE A 82 -8.13 -4.46 -1.36
CA ILE A 82 -7.27 -5.59 -0.98
C ILE A 82 -5.89 -5.44 -1.63
N CYS A 83 -5.85 -5.15 -2.94
CA CYS A 83 -4.59 -4.86 -3.64
C CYS A 83 -3.87 -3.66 -3.00
N ARG A 84 -4.59 -2.55 -2.76
CA ARG A 84 -4.05 -1.35 -2.11
C ARG A 84 -3.46 -1.67 -0.73
N PHE A 85 -4.19 -2.41 0.10
CA PHE A 85 -3.75 -2.82 1.43
C PHE A 85 -2.48 -3.66 1.39
N GLY A 86 -2.40 -4.64 0.47
CA GLY A 86 -1.21 -5.45 0.27
C GLY A 86 0.03 -4.61 -0.07
N ILE A 87 -0.11 -3.63 -0.97
CA ILE A 87 0.99 -2.71 -1.33
C ILE A 87 1.36 -1.82 -0.14
N GLU A 88 0.37 -1.34 0.62
CA GLU A 88 0.62 -0.51 1.80
C GLU A 88 1.36 -1.29 2.90
N MET A 89 0.96 -2.53 3.18
CA MET A 89 1.64 -3.38 4.17
C MET A 89 3.09 -3.66 3.76
N LEU A 90 3.34 -3.89 2.47
CA LEU A 90 4.70 -4.03 1.94
C LEU A 90 5.51 -2.73 2.14
N MET A 91 4.92 -1.57 1.84
CA MET A 91 5.54 -0.26 2.03
C MET A 91 5.88 0.02 3.49
N ARG A 92 4.98 -0.31 4.40
CA ARG A 92 5.06 0.01 5.83
C ARG A 92 6.09 -0.84 6.56
N TRP A 93 6.18 -2.12 6.23
CA TRP A 93 6.93 -3.08 7.02
C TRP A 93 8.20 -3.61 6.36
N PHE A 94 8.40 -3.41 5.03
CA PHE A 94 9.47 -4.05 4.27
C PHE A 94 10.36 -3.10 3.46
N LEU A 95 10.27 -1.79 3.65
CA LEU A 95 11.15 -0.83 2.99
C LEU A 95 12.30 -0.32 3.87
N ASP A 96 12.39 -0.74 5.12
CA ASP A 96 13.47 -0.38 6.04
C ASP A 96 14.48 -1.53 6.17
N GLU A 97 14.75 -2.01 7.39
CA GLU A 97 15.77 -3.00 7.72
C GLU A 97 15.58 -4.36 7.02
N ASP A 98 14.32 -4.76 6.79
CA ASP A 98 13.98 -6.03 6.12
C ASP A 98 13.87 -5.89 4.59
N PHE A 99 14.30 -4.78 4.03
CA PHE A 99 14.20 -4.54 2.59
C PHE A 99 14.99 -5.57 1.77
N LYS A 100 14.33 -6.04 0.70
CA LYS A 100 14.94 -6.83 -0.37
C LYS A 100 14.54 -6.25 -1.73
N PRO A 101 15.49 -6.13 -2.69
CA PRO A 101 15.18 -5.56 -4.01
C PRO A 101 14.04 -6.26 -4.76
N GLU A 102 13.84 -7.56 -4.51
CA GLU A 102 12.76 -8.34 -5.10
C GLU A 102 11.35 -7.86 -4.70
N TYR A 103 11.20 -7.17 -3.57
CA TYR A 103 9.92 -6.64 -3.11
C TYR A 103 9.37 -5.56 -4.04
N LEU A 104 10.25 -4.82 -4.72
CA LEU A 104 9.84 -3.80 -5.70
C LEU A 104 9.10 -4.42 -6.89
N LYS A 105 9.38 -5.69 -7.23
CA LYS A 105 8.78 -6.37 -8.37
C LYS A 105 7.26 -6.58 -8.20
N MET A 106 6.80 -6.81 -6.97
CA MET A 106 5.38 -7.06 -6.72
C MET A 106 4.49 -5.88 -7.11
N PRO A 107 4.65 -4.67 -6.56
CA PRO A 107 3.87 -3.51 -7.00
C PRO A 107 4.18 -3.10 -8.46
N ALA A 108 5.40 -3.34 -8.95
CA ALA A 108 5.76 -3.03 -10.34
C ALA A 108 5.01 -3.90 -11.36
N SER A 109 4.60 -5.11 -10.99
CA SER A 109 3.88 -6.03 -11.87
C SER A 109 2.37 -5.76 -11.93
N VAL A 110 1.82 -5.00 -10.99
CA VAL A 110 0.38 -4.68 -10.95
C VAL A 110 -0.01 -3.83 -12.16
N ARG A 111 -1.12 -4.22 -12.82
CA ARG A 111 -1.77 -3.45 -13.88
C ARG A 111 -3.21 -3.23 -13.48
N SER A 112 -3.63 -1.97 -13.42
CA SER A 112 -4.97 -1.61 -12.98
C SER A 112 -5.42 -0.30 -13.63
N ASP A 113 -6.69 -0.17 -13.96
CA ASP A 113 -7.30 1.10 -14.35
C ASP A 113 -7.81 1.90 -13.11
N GLU A 114 -7.77 1.28 -11.92
CA GLU A 114 -8.24 1.87 -10.67
C GLU A 114 -7.30 2.97 -10.15
N TYR A 115 -7.85 4.18 -9.97
CA TYR A 115 -7.09 5.33 -9.50
C TYR A 115 -6.38 5.07 -8.16
N TYR A 116 -7.08 4.46 -7.20
CA TYR A 116 -6.54 4.27 -5.86
C TYR A 116 -5.48 3.16 -5.76
N VAL A 117 -5.51 2.17 -6.65
CA VAL A 117 -4.43 1.19 -6.81
C VAL A 117 -3.19 1.88 -7.38
N ASN A 118 -3.33 2.58 -8.50
CA ASN A 118 -2.22 3.28 -9.15
C ASN A 118 -1.60 4.39 -8.27
N MET A 119 -2.42 5.06 -7.46
CA MET A 119 -1.95 6.04 -6.50
C MET A 119 -1.11 5.39 -5.39
N MET A 120 -1.49 4.18 -4.92
CA MET A 120 -0.73 3.45 -3.91
C MET A 120 0.60 2.94 -4.48
N ILE A 121 0.62 2.43 -5.72
CA ILE A 121 1.87 2.04 -6.41
C ILE A 121 2.81 3.25 -6.50
N ALA A 122 2.28 4.42 -6.90
CA ALA A 122 3.07 5.64 -6.99
C ALA A 122 3.61 6.08 -5.62
N TRP A 123 2.83 5.95 -4.56
CA TRP A 123 3.26 6.26 -3.21
C TRP A 123 4.31 5.27 -2.70
N PHE A 124 4.11 3.97 -2.96
CA PHE A 124 5.08 2.93 -2.65
C PHE A 124 6.45 3.25 -3.26
N PHE A 125 6.51 3.49 -4.58
CA PHE A 125 7.78 3.79 -5.27
C PHE A 125 8.39 5.12 -4.85
N ALA A 126 7.59 6.15 -4.56
CA ALA A 126 8.09 7.41 -4.01
C ALA A 126 8.72 7.22 -2.61
N THR A 127 8.13 6.37 -1.78
CA THR A 127 8.67 6.01 -0.46
C THR A 127 9.92 5.13 -0.60
N ALA A 128 9.90 4.19 -1.53
CA ALA A 128 11.06 3.35 -1.83
C ALA A 128 12.24 4.17 -2.35
N LEU A 129 12.03 5.16 -3.22
CA LEU A 129 13.09 6.12 -3.62
C LEU A 129 13.70 6.85 -2.43
N ALA A 130 12.89 7.23 -1.45
CA ALA A 130 13.38 7.94 -0.27
C ALA A 130 14.18 7.06 0.70
N LYS A 131 13.93 5.75 0.71
CA LYS A 131 14.55 4.80 1.65
C LYS A 131 15.62 3.93 0.98
N GLN A 132 15.44 3.57 -0.29
CA GLN A 132 16.20 2.58 -1.04
C GLN A 132 16.49 3.09 -2.45
N TRP A 133 17.13 4.25 -2.57
CA TRP A 133 17.33 4.97 -3.83
C TRP A 133 17.95 4.09 -4.92
N ASP A 134 19.11 3.48 -4.64
CA ASP A 134 19.89 2.75 -5.64
C ASP A 134 19.16 1.52 -6.20
N ALA A 135 18.38 0.84 -5.34
CA ALA A 135 17.56 -0.29 -5.75
C ALA A 135 16.32 0.12 -6.54
N THR A 136 15.81 1.34 -6.30
CA THR A 136 14.52 1.78 -6.82
C THR A 136 14.64 2.60 -8.11
N ILE A 137 15.71 3.42 -8.23
CA ILE A 137 15.85 4.34 -9.37
C ILE A 137 15.88 3.63 -10.75
N PRO A 138 16.39 2.40 -10.91
CA PRO A 138 16.32 1.68 -12.18
C PRO A 138 14.89 1.49 -12.71
N TYR A 139 13.89 1.39 -11.85
CA TYR A 139 12.47 1.27 -12.25
C TYR A 139 11.91 2.53 -12.92
N LEU A 140 12.59 3.67 -12.75
CA LEU A 140 12.23 4.92 -13.41
C LEU A 140 13.17 5.26 -14.58
N GLN A 141 14.39 4.77 -14.57
CA GLN A 141 15.34 4.91 -15.69
C GLN A 141 14.91 4.07 -16.88
N ASP A 142 14.48 2.82 -16.62
CA ASP A 142 13.86 1.93 -17.59
C ASP A 142 12.38 1.75 -17.17
N PRO A 143 11.45 2.55 -17.74
CA PRO A 143 10.10 2.66 -17.22
C PRO A 143 9.31 1.35 -17.31
N VAL A 144 9.10 0.69 -16.17
CA VAL A 144 8.29 -0.53 -16.05
C VAL A 144 6.88 -0.26 -15.54
N LEU A 145 6.67 0.91 -14.92
CA LEU A 145 5.36 1.34 -14.43
C LEU A 145 4.53 1.94 -15.57
N GLU A 146 3.20 1.83 -15.48
CA GLU A 146 2.31 2.54 -16.40
C GLU A 146 2.61 4.05 -16.40
N PRO A 147 2.51 4.75 -17.55
CA PRO A 147 2.99 6.14 -17.69
C PRO A 147 2.41 7.12 -16.67
N TRP A 148 1.14 6.97 -16.32
CA TRP A 148 0.51 7.81 -15.28
C TRP A 148 1.14 7.55 -13.90
N THR A 149 1.25 6.27 -13.52
CA THR A 149 1.81 5.84 -12.23
C THR A 149 3.28 6.24 -12.11
N HIS A 150 4.05 6.08 -13.19
CA HIS A 150 5.43 6.53 -13.30
C HIS A 150 5.57 8.03 -13.02
N ASN A 151 4.82 8.86 -13.75
CA ASN A 151 4.87 10.31 -13.56
C ASN A 151 4.34 10.75 -12.19
N LYS A 152 3.36 10.02 -11.64
CA LYS A 152 2.83 10.27 -10.30
C LYS A 152 3.85 9.89 -9.22
N THR A 153 4.63 8.83 -9.41
CA THR A 153 5.77 8.47 -8.55
C THR A 153 6.78 9.60 -8.49
N ILE A 154 7.20 10.12 -9.65
CA ILE A 154 8.12 11.27 -9.73
C ILE A 154 7.56 12.49 -9.02
N GLN A 155 6.27 12.78 -9.22
CA GLN A 155 5.63 13.90 -8.54
C GLN A 155 5.72 13.75 -7.03
N LYS A 156 5.28 12.59 -6.49
CA LYS A 156 5.27 12.34 -5.03
C LYS A 156 6.67 12.28 -4.43
N ALA A 157 7.63 11.67 -5.11
CA ALA A 157 9.02 11.67 -4.66
C ALA A 157 9.58 13.10 -4.52
N ARG A 158 9.27 13.99 -5.49
CA ARG A 158 9.71 15.38 -5.45
C ARG A 158 9.04 16.22 -4.36
N GLU A 159 7.87 15.81 -3.88
CA GLU A 159 7.18 16.42 -2.72
C GLU A 159 7.84 16.02 -1.39
N SER A 160 8.60 14.92 -1.36
CA SER A 160 9.23 14.41 -0.15
C SER A 160 10.43 15.26 0.31
N PHE A 161 10.54 15.51 1.60
CA PHE A 161 11.73 16.13 2.24
C PHE A 161 12.95 15.19 2.30
N ARG A 162 12.75 13.88 2.12
CA ARG A 162 13.81 12.86 2.16
C ARG A 162 14.56 12.72 0.84
N ILE A 163 14.07 13.32 -0.24
CA ILE A 163 14.70 13.34 -1.55
C ILE A 163 15.50 14.63 -1.69
N THR A 164 16.78 14.52 -2.05
CA THR A 164 17.66 15.70 -2.16
C THR A 164 17.27 16.59 -3.34
N PRO A 165 17.68 17.89 -3.34
CA PRO A 165 17.44 18.77 -4.49
C PRO A 165 17.96 18.21 -5.81
N GLU A 166 19.16 17.60 -5.82
CA GLU A 166 19.81 17.01 -6.98
C GLU A 166 18.99 15.82 -7.50
N GLN A 167 18.55 14.94 -6.60
CA GLN A 167 17.68 13.82 -6.94
C GLN A 167 16.33 14.29 -7.51
N LYS A 168 15.75 15.37 -6.96
CA LYS A 168 14.51 15.95 -7.47
C LYS A 168 14.66 16.49 -8.89
N GLU A 169 15.78 17.14 -9.19
CA GLU A 169 16.04 17.61 -10.56
C GLU A 169 16.29 16.44 -11.51
N TYR A 170 17.06 15.44 -11.08
CA TYR A 170 17.24 14.23 -11.86
C TYR A 170 15.90 13.53 -12.19
N LEU A 171 15.04 13.33 -11.21
CA LEU A 171 13.73 12.73 -11.42
C LEU A 171 12.86 13.48 -12.44
N LYS A 172 13.01 14.81 -12.59
CA LYS A 172 12.30 15.56 -13.64
C LYS A 172 12.64 15.09 -15.04
N THR A 173 13.91 14.72 -15.26
CA THR A 173 14.39 14.29 -16.58
C THR A 173 13.85 12.92 -17.00
N LEU A 174 13.37 12.13 -16.02
CA LEU A 174 12.86 10.78 -16.24
C LEU A 174 11.35 10.73 -16.56
N LYS A 175 10.65 11.87 -16.64
CA LYS A 175 9.23 11.88 -17.00
C LYS A 175 8.99 11.32 -18.39
N VAL A 176 7.92 10.53 -18.52
CA VAL A 176 7.51 9.94 -19.78
C VAL A 176 6.24 10.59 -20.33
N GLY A 177 6.01 10.50 -21.65
CA GLY A 177 4.76 10.96 -22.26
C GLY A 177 3.57 10.15 -21.74
N CYS A 178 2.51 10.82 -21.32
CA CYS A 178 1.29 10.18 -20.82
C CYS A 178 0.11 10.52 -21.74
N LYS A 179 -0.40 9.53 -22.50
CA LYS A 179 -1.56 9.68 -23.37
C LYS A 179 -2.90 9.40 -22.68
N LYS A 180 -2.89 8.69 -21.55
CA LYS A 180 -4.07 8.39 -20.71
C LYS A 180 -4.00 9.16 -19.39
N SER A 181 -5.05 9.88 -19.03
CA SER A 181 -5.24 10.38 -17.68
C SER A 181 -6.12 9.39 -16.90
N ILE A 182 -5.64 8.85 -15.81
CA ILE A 182 -6.48 8.14 -14.86
C ILE A 182 -7.26 9.21 -14.08
N LYS A 183 -8.59 9.21 -14.22
CA LYS A 183 -9.44 10.16 -13.51
C LYS A 183 -9.58 9.71 -12.06
N ARG A 184 -9.57 10.69 -11.14
CA ARG A 184 -9.98 10.48 -9.77
C ARG A 184 -11.51 10.27 -9.76
N PRO A 185 -12.01 9.20 -9.11
CA PRO A 185 -13.47 9.02 -8.91
C PRO A 185 -14.04 10.09 -8.00
#